data_fb7cb69694adcd3ec28c199c71027de0
#
_entry.id   fb7cb69694adcd3ec28c199c71027de0
#
_cell.length_a   1.000
_cell.length_b   1.000
_cell.length_c   1.000
_cell.angle_alpha   90.00
_cell.angle_beta   90.00
_cell.angle_gamma   90.00
#
_symmetry.space_group_name_H-M   'P 1'
#
loop_
_entity.id
_entity.type
_entity.pdbx_description
1 polymer ?
#
loop_
_entity_poly.entity_id
_entity_poly.type
_entity_poly.pdbx_seq_one_letter_code
_entity_poly.pdbx_strand_id
1 'polypeptide(L)'
;LALASCNLLQFGAMIKQKTGKSPLAYNGYGCYCGWGGSKQPLDATDRCCHAHDCCYRKLVSSRCKPKLATYKYFLRGSRITCGTGNSCETGTCACDKAAVECFQRAAGSYRKSYDNYPKSKCKGRTPSC
;
A
#
# COMPACT_ATOMS: atom_id res chain seq x y z
N LEU A 1 3.50 -3.92 6.43
CA LEU A 1 4.05 -2.56 6.46
C LEU A 1 4.97 -2.37 7.65
N ALA A 2 6.27 -2.27 7.40
CA ALA A 2 7.20 -1.87 8.44
C ALA A 2 7.23 -0.33 8.49
N LEU A 3 6.65 0.26 9.52
CA LEU A 3 6.56 1.71 9.64
C LEU A 3 7.85 2.35 10.15
N ALA A 4 8.96 1.61 10.15
CA ALA A 4 10.24 2.09 10.67
C ALA A 4 11.01 2.98 9.70
N SER A 5 10.75 2.91 8.39
CA SER A 5 11.44 3.75 7.42
C SER A 5 10.63 5.00 7.09
N CYS A 6 11.30 6.07 6.65
CA CYS A 6 10.69 7.38 6.43
C CYS A 6 9.55 7.35 5.41
N ASN A 7 9.72 6.63 4.29
CA ASN A 7 8.68 6.57 3.26
C ASN A 7 7.45 5.80 3.73
N LEU A 8 7.63 4.78 4.55
CA LEU A 8 6.50 4.04 5.10
C LEU A 8 5.74 4.88 6.13
N LEU A 9 6.41 5.81 6.79
CA LEU A 9 5.73 6.80 7.62
C LEU A 9 4.86 7.72 6.77
N GLN A 10 5.36 8.13 5.60
CA GLN A 10 4.58 8.95 4.68
C GLN A 10 3.37 8.18 4.14
N PHE A 11 3.55 6.93 3.77
CA PHE A 11 2.46 6.07 3.35
C PHE A 11 1.43 5.91 4.46
N GLY A 12 1.88 5.69 5.70
CA GLY A 12 1.00 5.60 6.87
C GLY A 12 0.19 6.87 7.07
N ALA A 13 0.83 8.04 6.94
CA ALA A 13 0.14 9.32 7.05
C ALA A 13 -0.93 9.48 5.95
N MET A 14 -0.60 9.10 4.72
CA MET A 14 -1.58 9.11 3.61
C MET A 14 -2.77 8.22 3.89
N ILE A 15 -2.53 7.01 4.41
CA ILE A 15 -3.60 6.08 4.77
C ILE A 15 -4.57 6.76 5.75
N LYS A 16 -4.04 7.35 6.81
CA LYS A 16 -4.86 8.03 7.81
C LYS A 16 -5.64 9.20 7.21
N GLN A 17 -4.98 10.02 6.40
CA GLN A 17 -5.58 11.19 5.77
C GLN A 17 -6.70 10.81 4.79
N LYS A 18 -6.50 9.73 4.05
CA LYS A 18 -7.41 9.36 2.97
C LYS A 18 -8.53 8.43 3.42
N THR A 19 -8.27 7.52 4.35
CA THR A 19 -9.25 6.52 4.79
C THR A 19 -9.86 6.82 6.15
N GLY A 20 -9.22 7.67 6.95
CA GLY A 20 -9.63 7.91 8.33
C GLY A 20 -9.20 6.81 9.29
N LYS A 21 -8.63 5.70 8.78
CA LYS A 21 -8.18 4.57 9.59
C LYS A 21 -6.70 4.70 9.91
N SER A 22 -6.29 4.14 11.05
CA SER A 22 -4.88 3.98 11.36
C SER A 22 -4.22 3.09 10.30
N PRO A 23 -2.96 3.36 9.92
CA PRO A 23 -2.24 2.43 9.02
C PRO A 23 -2.13 1.02 9.61
N LEU A 24 -2.21 0.87 10.93
CA LEU A 24 -2.23 -0.44 11.59
C LEU A 24 -3.46 -1.27 11.21
N ALA A 25 -4.54 -0.62 10.78
CA ALA A 25 -5.74 -1.33 10.30
C ALA A 25 -5.47 -2.11 9.01
N TYR A 26 -4.42 -1.75 8.29
CA TYR A 26 -4.04 -2.43 7.04
C TYR A 26 -2.80 -3.29 7.21
N ASN A 27 -1.98 -3.04 8.23
CA ASN A 27 -0.77 -3.82 8.45
C ASN A 27 -1.12 -5.24 8.90
N GLY A 28 -0.85 -6.23 8.04
CA GLY A 28 -1.21 -7.63 8.30
C GLY A 28 -2.58 -8.02 7.78
N TYR A 29 -3.28 -7.13 7.09
CA TYR A 29 -4.58 -7.43 6.51
C TYR A 29 -4.46 -8.40 5.34
N GLY A 30 -5.29 -9.44 5.34
CA GLY A 30 -5.37 -10.38 4.24
C GLY A 30 -4.06 -11.11 3.96
N CYS A 31 -3.83 -11.40 2.69
CA CYS A 31 -2.65 -12.15 2.25
C CYS A 31 -1.52 -11.25 1.74
N TYR A 32 -1.78 -9.97 1.49
CA TYR A 32 -0.81 -9.08 0.83
C TYR A 32 -0.48 -7.80 1.58
N CYS A 33 -1.31 -7.38 2.53
CA CYS A 33 -1.07 -6.13 3.24
C CYS A 33 -0.05 -6.34 4.35
N GLY A 34 1.17 -5.86 4.14
CA GLY A 34 2.27 -6.02 5.08
C GLY A 34 3.53 -6.50 4.41
N TRP A 35 4.15 -7.55 4.96
CA TRP A 35 5.38 -8.11 4.43
C TRP A 35 5.10 -9.14 3.34
N GLY A 36 5.48 -8.82 2.10
CA GLY A 36 5.36 -9.73 0.99
C GLY A 36 3.91 -10.13 0.75
N GLY A 37 3.72 -11.32 0.23
CA GLY A 37 2.41 -11.87 -0.02
C GLY A 37 2.46 -12.95 -1.07
N SER A 38 1.48 -13.85 -1.00
CA SER A 38 1.34 -14.93 -1.98
C SER A 38 -0.09 -15.41 -1.98
N LYS A 39 -0.42 -16.19 -2.99
CA LYS A 39 -1.71 -16.82 -3.17
C LYS A 39 -2.78 -15.81 -3.61
N GLN A 40 -4.03 -16.20 -3.52
CA GLN A 40 -5.15 -15.38 -3.97
C GLN A 40 -5.45 -14.28 -2.96
N PRO A 41 -5.55 -13.00 -3.38
CA PRO A 41 -6.03 -11.95 -2.49
C PRO A 41 -7.46 -12.25 -2.02
N LEU A 42 -7.76 -11.90 -0.77
CA LEU A 42 -9.03 -12.25 -0.15
C LEU A 42 -10.19 -11.37 -0.63
N ASP A 43 -9.95 -10.09 -0.84
CA ASP A 43 -11.00 -9.12 -1.16
C ASP A 43 -10.43 -7.89 -1.85
N ALA A 44 -11.27 -6.86 -2.01
CA ALA A 44 -10.87 -5.63 -2.69
C ALA A 44 -9.72 -4.91 -1.98
N THR A 45 -9.75 -4.84 -0.64
CA THR A 45 -8.67 -4.23 0.14
C THR A 45 -7.35 -4.98 -0.06
N ASP A 46 -7.41 -6.31 -0.01
CA ASP A 46 -6.22 -7.15 -0.21
C ASP A 46 -5.66 -7.00 -1.63
N ARG A 47 -6.55 -6.87 -2.62
CA ARG A 47 -6.13 -6.58 -4.00
C ARG A 47 -5.42 -5.23 -4.12
N CYS A 48 -5.82 -4.24 -3.34
CA CYS A 48 -5.10 -2.96 -3.29
C CYS A 48 -3.65 -3.17 -2.85
N CYS A 49 -3.44 -4.03 -1.85
CA CYS A 49 -2.10 -4.32 -1.36
C CYS A 49 -1.29 -5.11 -2.39
N HIS A 50 -1.91 -6.06 -3.07
CA HIS A 50 -1.24 -6.79 -4.14
C HIS A 50 -0.77 -5.83 -5.25
N ALA A 51 -1.64 -4.91 -5.66
CA ALA A 51 -1.28 -3.90 -6.67
C ALA A 51 -0.16 -2.99 -6.19
N HIS A 52 -0.17 -2.61 -4.92
CA HIS A 52 0.88 -1.78 -4.32
C HIS A 52 2.22 -2.52 -4.31
N ASP A 53 2.21 -3.80 -3.95
CA ASP A 53 3.41 -4.64 -4.00
C ASP A 53 3.96 -4.74 -5.42
N CYS A 54 3.09 -4.90 -6.43
CA CYS A 54 3.48 -4.93 -7.83
C CYS A 54 4.10 -3.60 -8.27
N CYS A 55 3.50 -2.49 -7.84
CA CYS A 55 3.98 -1.15 -8.14
C CYS A 55 5.39 -0.94 -7.59
N TYR A 56 5.62 -1.32 -6.34
CA TYR A 56 6.95 -1.25 -5.72
C TYR A 56 7.95 -2.16 -6.42
N ARG A 57 7.54 -3.37 -6.78
CA ARG A 57 8.42 -4.33 -7.47
C ARG A 57 8.90 -3.77 -8.80
N LYS A 58 8.05 -3.07 -9.52
CA LYS A 58 8.43 -2.41 -10.77
C LYS A 58 9.50 -1.33 -10.56
N LEU A 59 9.37 -0.57 -9.46
CA LEU A 59 10.38 0.44 -9.11
C LEU A 59 11.71 -0.21 -8.73
N VAL A 60 11.68 -1.31 -7.99
CA VAL A 60 12.86 -2.05 -7.59
C VAL A 60 13.62 -2.54 -8.84
N SER A 61 12.91 -2.98 -9.88
CA SER A 61 13.55 -3.42 -11.13
C SER A 61 14.30 -2.28 -11.83
N SER A 62 13.97 -1.04 -11.54
CA SER A 62 14.65 0.15 -12.05
C SER A 62 15.67 0.72 -11.06
N ARG A 63 16.14 -0.11 -10.12
CA ARG A 63 17.13 0.24 -9.09
C ARG A 63 16.63 1.29 -8.09
N CYS A 64 15.34 1.49 -8.00
CA CYS A 64 14.72 2.34 -7.00
C CYS A 64 14.55 1.53 -5.70
N LYS A 65 14.69 2.18 -4.55
CA LYS A 65 14.40 1.59 -3.24
C LYS A 65 13.18 2.30 -2.65
N PRO A 66 11.97 1.93 -3.04
CA PRO A 66 10.77 2.67 -2.63
C PRO A 66 10.59 2.72 -1.13
N LYS A 67 11.01 1.69 -0.40
CA LYS A 67 10.89 1.67 1.06
C LYS A 67 11.82 2.67 1.76
N LEU A 68 12.79 3.24 1.05
CA LEU A 68 13.74 4.21 1.59
C LEU A 68 13.59 5.59 0.97
N ALA A 69 12.78 5.71 -0.08
CA ALA A 69 12.60 7.00 -0.77
C ALA A 69 11.72 7.93 0.07
N THR A 70 12.18 9.14 0.28
CA THR A 70 11.38 10.19 0.89
C THR A 70 10.91 11.12 -0.22
N TYR A 71 9.62 11.18 -0.44
CA TYR A 71 9.04 11.98 -1.51
C TYR A 71 8.26 13.16 -0.93
N LYS A 72 7.89 14.08 -1.82
CA LYS A 72 7.06 15.23 -1.46
C LYS A 72 5.63 14.95 -1.92
N TYR A 73 4.66 15.30 -1.08
CA TYR A 73 3.27 15.26 -1.49
C TYR A 73 2.50 16.36 -0.77
N PHE A 74 1.39 16.76 -1.36
CA PHE A 74 0.52 17.80 -0.84
C PHE A 74 -0.90 17.28 -0.78
N LEU A 75 -1.59 17.65 0.30
CA LEU A 75 -2.98 17.31 0.48
C LEU A 75 -3.82 18.58 0.26
N ARG A 76 -4.71 18.55 -0.71
CA ARG A 76 -5.66 19.63 -0.99
C ARG A 76 -7.07 19.07 -0.82
N GLY A 77 -7.72 19.36 0.32
CA GLY A 77 -8.96 18.69 0.67
C GLY A 77 -8.69 17.21 0.82
N SER A 78 -9.40 16.38 0.05
CA SER A 78 -9.19 14.93 0.03
C SER A 78 -8.26 14.48 -1.10
N ARG A 79 -7.67 15.41 -1.85
CA ARG A 79 -6.86 15.11 -3.02
C ARG A 79 -5.38 15.10 -2.68
N ILE A 80 -4.69 14.01 -3.05
CA ILE A 80 -3.24 13.88 -2.89
C ILE A 80 -2.57 14.28 -4.21
N THR A 81 -1.58 15.15 -4.13
CA THR A 81 -0.77 15.54 -5.28
C THR A 81 0.69 15.25 -4.96
N CYS A 82 1.33 14.42 -5.78
CA CYS A 82 2.74 14.12 -5.64
C CYS A 82 3.55 15.32 -6.14
N GLY A 83 4.56 15.70 -5.36
CA GLY A 83 5.45 16.81 -5.69
C GLY A 83 6.58 16.40 -6.62
N THR A 84 7.46 17.35 -6.89
CA THR A 84 8.64 17.11 -7.73
C THR A 84 9.69 16.31 -6.98
N GLY A 85 10.51 15.58 -7.73
CA GLY A 85 11.59 14.78 -7.19
C GLY A 85 12.20 13.95 -8.31
N ASN A 86 13.14 13.05 -7.96
CA ASN A 86 13.67 12.12 -8.94
C ASN A 86 12.62 11.05 -9.29
N SER A 87 12.90 10.22 -10.28
CA SER A 87 11.93 9.23 -10.76
C SER A 87 11.56 8.20 -9.71
N CYS A 88 12.49 7.85 -8.81
CA CYS A 88 12.19 6.94 -7.71
C CYS A 88 11.23 7.57 -6.71
N GLU A 89 11.46 8.82 -6.34
CA GLU A 89 10.60 9.55 -5.40
C GLU A 89 9.20 9.74 -5.96
N THR A 90 9.10 10.24 -7.17
CA THR A 90 7.79 10.47 -7.81
C THR A 90 7.05 9.16 -8.07
N GLY A 91 7.78 8.11 -8.46
CA GLY A 91 7.20 6.78 -8.67
C GLY A 91 6.68 6.18 -7.38
N THR A 92 7.43 6.30 -6.28
CA THR A 92 7.01 5.79 -4.97
C THR A 92 5.75 6.53 -4.50
N CYS A 93 5.73 7.85 -4.63
CA CYS A 93 4.54 8.63 -4.28
C CYS A 93 3.32 8.19 -5.10
N ALA A 94 3.50 7.96 -6.40
CA ALA A 94 2.41 7.50 -7.26
C ALA A 94 1.87 6.14 -6.82
N CYS A 95 2.76 5.20 -6.44
CA CYS A 95 2.35 3.90 -5.92
C CYS A 95 1.54 4.03 -4.63
N ASP A 96 2.01 4.86 -3.72
CA ASP A 96 1.36 5.06 -2.42
C ASP A 96 0.01 5.76 -2.58
N LYS A 97 -0.04 6.79 -3.42
CA LYS A 97 -1.29 7.48 -3.73
C LYS A 97 -2.33 6.52 -4.30
N ALA A 98 -1.93 5.70 -5.27
CA ALA A 98 -2.83 4.72 -5.88
C ALA A 98 -3.36 3.73 -4.84
N ALA A 99 -2.51 3.29 -3.91
CA ALA A 99 -2.91 2.35 -2.87
C ALA A 99 -3.94 2.95 -1.92
N VAL A 100 -3.72 4.19 -1.44
CA VAL A 100 -4.65 4.79 -0.48
C VAL A 100 -5.98 5.16 -1.13
N GLU A 101 -5.97 5.55 -2.41
CA GLU A 101 -7.20 5.76 -3.17
C GLU A 101 -7.95 4.45 -3.36
N CYS A 102 -7.23 3.37 -3.60
CA CYS A 102 -7.79 2.04 -3.70
C CYS A 102 -8.43 1.62 -2.36
N PHE A 103 -7.74 1.80 -1.25
CA PHE A 103 -8.27 1.52 0.10
C PHE A 103 -9.56 2.30 0.34
N GLN A 104 -9.60 3.56 -0.06
CA GLN A 104 -10.79 4.39 0.11
C GLN A 104 -11.97 3.82 -0.67
N ARG A 105 -11.75 3.42 -1.93
CA ARG A 105 -12.79 2.82 -2.75
C ARG A 105 -13.26 1.49 -2.18
N ALA A 106 -12.37 0.73 -1.55
CA ALA A 106 -12.67 -0.59 -1.00
C ALA A 106 -13.16 -0.55 0.44
N ALA A 107 -13.30 0.63 1.04
CA ALA A 107 -13.62 0.77 2.46
C ALA A 107 -14.91 0.06 2.84
N GLY A 108 -15.90 0.03 1.95
CA GLY A 108 -17.20 -0.60 2.22
C GLY A 108 -17.14 -2.12 2.40
N SER A 109 -16.09 -2.76 1.87
CA SER A 109 -15.92 -4.21 1.99
C SER A 109 -14.81 -4.61 2.97
N TYR A 110 -14.20 -3.63 3.66
CA TYR A 110 -13.18 -3.93 4.68
C TYR A 110 -13.76 -4.84 5.76
N ARG A 111 -13.04 -5.90 6.09
CA ARG A 111 -13.46 -6.86 7.11
C ARG A 111 -12.43 -6.92 8.23
N LYS A 112 -12.85 -6.60 9.45
CA LYS A 112 -11.97 -6.66 10.60
C LYS A 112 -11.44 -8.08 10.86
N SER A 113 -12.19 -9.11 10.45
CA SER A 113 -11.76 -10.50 10.56
C SER A 113 -10.54 -10.83 9.68
N TYR A 114 -10.23 -10.00 8.70
CA TYR A 114 -9.06 -10.16 7.85
C TYR A 114 -7.85 -9.39 8.36
N ASP A 115 -8.01 -8.57 9.39
CA ASP A 115 -6.89 -7.92 10.06
C ASP A 115 -6.07 -8.99 10.79
N ASN A 116 -4.73 -8.90 10.70
CA ASN A 116 -3.83 -9.94 11.24
C ASN A 116 -4.17 -11.34 10.76
N TYR A 117 -4.54 -11.45 9.49
CA TYR A 117 -4.96 -12.73 8.90
C TYR A 117 -3.78 -13.72 8.88
N PRO A 118 -4.00 -14.98 9.34
CA PRO A 118 -2.93 -15.99 9.31
C PRO A 118 -2.53 -16.32 7.89
N LYS A 119 -1.27 -16.09 7.54
CA LYS A 119 -0.79 -16.28 6.17
C LYS A 119 -0.86 -17.75 5.73
N SER A 120 -0.82 -18.68 6.68
CA SER A 120 -1.00 -20.11 6.41
C SER A 120 -2.37 -20.45 5.84
N LYS A 121 -3.36 -19.57 6.01
CA LYS A 121 -4.71 -19.76 5.46
C LYS A 121 -4.84 -19.25 4.03
N CYS A 122 -3.85 -18.55 3.52
CA CYS A 122 -3.88 -18.05 2.15
C CYS A 122 -3.80 -19.22 1.16
N LYS A 123 -4.68 -19.21 0.16
CA LYS A 123 -4.85 -20.33 -0.78
C LYS A 123 -5.00 -19.77 -2.19
N GLY A 124 -4.99 -20.68 -3.15
CA GLY A 124 -5.24 -20.37 -4.54
C GLY A 124 -4.00 -19.93 -5.28
N ARG A 125 -4.21 -19.45 -6.49
CA ARG A 125 -3.11 -19.05 -7.39
C ARG A 125 -2.67 -17.62 -7.05
N THR A 126 -1.35 -17.41 -7.03
CA THR A 126 -0.79 -16.06 -6.92
C THR A 126 -1.02 -15.34 -8.25
N PRO A 127 -1.73 -14.21 -8.28
CA PRO A 127 -1.93 -13.49 -9.53
C PRO A 127 -0.63 -12.83 -9.97
N SER A 128 -0.45 -12.71 -11.27
CA SER A 128 0.68 -11.97 -11.83
C SER A 128 0.46 -10.46 -11.66
N CYS A 129 1.54 -9.70 -11.74
CA CYS A 129 1.44 -8.27 -11.84
C CYS A 129 1.11 -7.87 -13.27
#